data_68f6d3b251125983283bcf179c062c37
#
_entry.id   68f6d3b251125983283bcf179c062c37
#
_cell.length_a   1.000
_cell.length_b   1.000
_cell.length_c   1.000
_cell.angle_alpha   90.00
_cell.angle_beta   90.00
_cell.angle_gamma   90.00
#
_symmetry.space_group_name_H-M   'P 1'
#
loop_
_entity.id
_entity.type
_entity.pdbx_description
1 polymer ?
#
loop_
_entity_poly.entity_id
_entity_poly.type
_entity_poly.pdbx_seq_one_letter_code
_entity_poly.pdbx_strand_id
1 'polypeptide(L)'
;YRQAAQQGDARAQCNLGFFYYRGIGVEESDSEAVYWFSQAAEQEYPRAQFLLGECYDLGFGVEADMAHAVELYTKAHNGGYPPATCSLGLCYELGKGVEEDKERAARLYLQSAEEEDPRAQCNLGFFYYWGIGVEKDLAQAVLWFSRSAEQQYPRAQYLLGHCYEFGYGVEKSLEKAVALYQAAHHRSYSDGTCALGLCYELGTGVEQDKAKAVELYRQAAQQGNARAQCNLGFCYYQGIGVETDDKTAVEWFQKAAD
;
A
#
# COMPACT_ATOMS: atom_id res chain seq x y z
N TYR A 1 -15.06 26.95 -3.15
CA TYR A 1 -15.69 25.63 -3.30
C TYR A 1 -17.08 25.57 -2.67
N ARG A 2 -17.30 26.05 -1.41
CA ARG A 2 -18.58 25.93 -0.70
C ARG A 2 -19.76 26.50 -1.49
N GLN A 3 -19.61 27.69 -2.09
CA GLN A 3 -20.67 28.31 -2.88
C GLN A 3 -21.00 27.49 -4.15
N ALA A 4 -19.98 27.00 -4.88
CA ALA A 4 -20.18 26.18 -6.07
C ALA A 4 -20.79 24.81 -5.72
N ALA A 5 -20.36 24.18 -4.60
CA ALA A 5 -20.94 22.95 -4.12
C ALA A 5 -22.43 23.09 -3.76
N GLN A 6 -22.82 24.19 -3.12
CA GLN A 6 -24.21 24.53 -2.81
C GLN A 6 -25.06 24.81 -4.07
N GLN A 7 -24.42 25.23 -5.16
CA GLN A 7 -25.06 25.42 -6.48
C GLN A 7 -25.14 24.11 -7.29
N GLY A 8 -24.70 23.00 -6.74
CA GLY A 8 -24.82 21.68 -7.37
C GLY A 8 -23.64 21.25 -8.23
N ASP A 9 -22.51 21.97 -8.23
CA ASP A 9 -21.31 21.53 -8.98
C ASP A 9 -20.71 20.26 -8.35
N ALA A 10 -20.77 19.12 -9.06
CA ALA A 10 -20.35 17.82 -8.56
C ALA A 10 -18.86 17.77 -8.20
N ARG A 11 -18.00 18.47 -8.96
CA ARG A 11 -16.56 18.54 -8.67
C ARG A 11 -16.29 19.34 -7.41
N ALA A 12 -17.01 20.46 -7.22
CA ALA A 12 -16.89 21.27 -6.01
C ALA A 12 -17.43 20.53 -4.78
N GLN A 13 -18.54 19.78 -4.91
CA GLN A 13 -19.08 18.92 -3.86
C GLN A 13 -18.07 17.83 -3.45
N CYS A 14 -17.51 17.10 -4.41
CA CYS A 14 -16.47 16.09 -4.14
C CYS A 14 -15.25 16.69 -3.44
N ASN A 15 -14.77 17.86 -3.88
CA ASN A 15 -13.64 18.54 -3.23
C ASN A 15 -13.99 19.02 -1.82
N LEU A 16 -15.21 19.52 -1.61
CA LEU A 16 -15.66 19.96 -0.28
C LEU A 16 -15.77 18.77 0.68
N GLY A 17 -16.31 17.63 0.22
CA GLY A 17 -16.31 16.38 0.97
C GLY A 17 -14.89 15.95 1.37
N PHE A 18 -13.94 16.03 0.44
CA PHE A 18 -12.54 15.72 0.72
C PHE A 18 -11.91 16.67 1.76
N PHE A 19 -12.27 17.95 1.76
CA PHE A 19 -11.80 18.92 2.75
C PHE A 19 -12.35 18.60 4.15
N TYR A 20 -13.62 18.18 4.27
CA TYR A 20 -14.17 17.71 5.55
C TYR A 20 -13.51 16.40 5.99
N TYR A 21 -13.27 15.46 5.08
CA TYR A 21 -12.58 14.20 5.38
C TYR A 21 -11.15 14.40 5.90
N ARG A 22 -10.46 15.46 5.46
CA ARG A 22 -9.05 15.74 5.81
C ARG A 22 -8.88 16.89 6.79
N GLY A 23 -9.94 17.53 7.23
CA GLY A 23 -9.87 18.73 8.08
C GLY A 23 -9.15 19.92 7.43
N ILE A 24 -9.22 20.05 6.08
CA ILE A 24 -8.48 21.10 5.37
C ILE A 24 -9.30 22.41 5.34
N GLY A 25 -8.94 23.35 6.23
CA GLY A 25 -9.62 24.64 6.33
C GLY A 25 -11.04 24.59 6.89
N VAL A 26 -11.44 23.43 7.38
CA VAL A 26 -12.69 23.12 8.10
C VAL A 26 -12.38 22.10 9.20
N GLU A 27 -13.26 21.99 10.19
CA GLU A 27 -13.18 20.92 11.17
C GLU A 27 -13.43 19.56 10.47
N GLU A 28 -12.65 18.54 10.82
CA GLU A 28 -12.79 17.19 10.28
C GLU A 28 -14.17 16.63 10.63
N SER A 29 -14.86 16.08 9.64
CA SER A 29 -16.20 15.52 9.82
C SER A 29 -16.49 14.46 8.75
N ASP A 30 -16.45 13.19 9.15
CA ASP A 30 -16.75 12.07 8.26
C ASP A 30 -18.20 12.13 7.73
N SER A 31 -19.16 12.55 8.57
CA SER A 31 -20.56 12.67 8.17
C SER A 31 -20.79 13.76 7.11
N GLU A 32 -20.13 14.91 7.25
CA GLU A 32 -20.15 15.97 6.23
C GLU A 32 -19.44 15.50 4.95
N ALA A 33 -18.33 14.78 5.08
CA ALA A 33 -17.62 14.23 3.93
C ALA A 33 -18.53 13.28 3.13
N VAL A 34 -19.18 12.33 3.81
CA VAL A 34 -20.15 11.40 3.20
C VAL A 34 -21.29 12.13 2.54
N TYR A 35 -21.87 13.13 3.21
CA TYR A 35 -22.95 13.93 2.62
C TYR A 35 -22.54 14.55 1.28
N TRP A 36 -21.40 15.22 1.23
CA TRP A 36 -20.91 15.88 0.00
C TRP A 36 -20.47 14.90 -1.07
N PHE A 37 -19.87 13.76 -0.69
CA PHE A 37 -19.55 12.69 -1.64
C PHE A 37 -20.82 12.08 -2.23
N SER A 38 -21.86 11.86 -1.43
CA SER A 38 -23.16 11.34 -1.90
C SER A 38 -23.80 12.26 -2.92
N GLN A 39 -23.83 13.58 -2.65
CA GLN A 39 -24.38 14.58 -3.58
C GLN A 39 -23.65 14.59 -4.94
N ALA A 40 -22.33 14.41 -4.93
CA ALA A 40 -21.54 14.34 -6.17
C ALA A 40 -21.66 12.96 -6.86
N ALA A 41 -21.78 11.88 -6.08
CA ALA A 41 -21.94 10.52 -6.59
C ALA A 41 -23.30 10.30 -7.28
N GLU A 42 -24.38 10.92 -6.78
CA GLU A 42 -25.70 10.96 -7.42
C GLU A 42 -25.66 11.61 -8.81
N GLN A 43 -24.73 12.53 -9.04
CA GLN A 43 -24.46 13.15 -10.34
C GLN A 43 -23.50 12.34 -11.20
N GLU A 44 -23.27 11.08 -10.86
CA GLU A 44 -22.38 10.14 -11.56
C GLU A 44 -20.92 10.62 -11.65
N TYR A 45 -20.45 11.46 -10.70
CA TYR A 45 -19.07 11.92 -10.66
C TYR A 45 -18.15 10.79 -10.17
N PRO A 46 -17.28 10.20 -11.02
CA PRO A 46 -16.62 8.91 -10.71
C PRO A 46 -15.72 8.97 -9.47
N ARG A 47 -14.99 10.07 -9.29
CA ARG A 47 -14.15 10.27 -8.11
C ARG A 47 -14.96 10.30 -6.81
N ALA A 48 -16.17 10.89 -6.83
CA ALA A 48 -17.04 10.93 -5.65
C ALA A 48 -17.63 9.54 -5.36
N GLN A 49 -18.04 8.80 -6.40
CA GLN A 49 -18.48 7.41 -6.26
C GLN A 49 -17.39 6.55 -5.63
N PHE A 50 -16.13 6.69 -6.06
CA PHE A 50 -15.00 6.00 -5.47
C PHE A 50 -14.80 6.37 -3.99
N LEU A 51 -14.74 7.67 -3.65
CA LEU A 51 -14.52 8.13 -2.28
C LEU A 51 -15.68 7.73 -1.35
N LEU A 52 -16.90 7.77 -1.83
CA LEU A 52 -18.07 7.26 -1.10
C LEU A 52 -17.96 5.73 -0.89
N GLY A 53 -17.49 4.99 -1.90
CA GLY A 53 -17.19 3.57 -1.79
C GLY A 53 -16.15 3.27 -0.70
N GLU A 54 -15.09 4.07 -0.61
CA GLU A 54 -14.11 3.96 0.49
C GLU A 54 -14.74 4.22 1.87
N CYS A 55 -15.69 5.16 1.97
CA CYS A 55 -16.42 5.40 3.21
C CYS A 55 -17.23 4.17 3.65
N TYR A 56 -17.90 3.50 2.72
CA TYR A 56 -18.63 2.26 3.02
C TYR A 56 -17.73 1.05 3.25
N ASP A 57 -16.59 0.95 2.59
CA ASP A 57 -15.59 -0.11 2.81
C ASP A 57 -15.02 -0.05 4.24
N LEU A 58 -14.71 1.15 4.71
CA LEU A 58 -14.02 1.37 5.98
C LEU A 58 -14.94 1.78 7.14
N GLY A 59 -16.19 2.09 6.87
CA GLY A 59 -17.16 2.55 7.88
C GLY A 59 -16.90 4.00 8.33
N PHE A 60 -16.38 4.87 7.46
CA PHE A 60 -16.15 6.28 7.77
C PHE A 60 -17.42 7.11 7.54
N GLY A 61 -18.00 7.65 8.61
CA GLY A 61 -19.20 8.48 8.59
C GLY A 61 -20.50 7.75 8.22
N VAL A 62 -20.40 6.47 7.90
CA VAL A 62 -21.52 5.54 7.60
C VAL A 62 -21.21 4.18 8.18
N GLU A 63 -22.23 3.33 8.35
CA GLU A 63 -22.02 1.92 8.67
C GLU A 63 -21.34 1.20 7.50
N ALA A 64 -20.36 0.36 7.80
CA ALA A 64 -19.61 -0.38 6.77
C ALA A 64 -20.54 -1.33 6.00
N ASP A 65 -20.50 -1.22 4.68
CA ASP A 65 -21.25 -2.06 3.74
C ASP A 65 -20.41 -2.36 2.49
N MET A 66 -19.76 -3.52 2.49
CA MET A 66 -18.90 -3.93 1.38
C MET A 66 -19.66 -4.17 0.08
N ALA A 67 -20.92 -4.62 0.14
CA ALA A 67 -21.71 -4.82 -1.08
C ALA A 67 -22.00 -3.46 -1.75
N HIS A 68 -22.37 -2.47 -0.95
CA HIS A 68 -22.60 -1.11 -1.45
C HIS A 68 -21.29 -0.44 -1.91
N ALA A 69 -20.17 -0.66 -1.21
CA ALA A 69 -18.86 -0.19 -1.66
C ALA A 69 -18.49 -0.74 -3.05
N VAL A 70 -18.72 -2.03 -3.29
CA VAL A 70 -18.47 -2.66 -4.60
C VAL A 70 -19.35 -2.08 -5.70
N GLU A 71 -20.63 -1.79 -5.41
CA GLU A 71 -21.50 -1.11 -6.38
C GLU A 71 -20.94 0.27 -6.76
N LEU A 72 -20.49 1.03 -5.79
CA LEU A 72 -19.91 2.36 -6.00
C LEU A 72 -18.58 2.30 -6.76
N TYR A 73 -17.70 1.34 -6.40
CA TYR A 73 -16.46 1.10 -7.14
C TYR A 73 -16.75 0.69 -8.60
N THR A 74 -17.79 -0.13 -8.81
CA THR A 74 -18.21 -0.53 -10.16
C THR A 74 -18.71 0.66 -10.98
N LYS A 75 -19.50 1.56 -10.38
CA LYS A 75 -19.96 2.80 -11.04
C LYS A 75 -18.76 3.70 -11.39
N ALA A 76 -17.85 3.90 -10.46
CA ALA A 76 -16.64 4.72 -10.67
C ALA A 76 -15.69 4.11 -11.72
N HIS A 77 -15.53 2.76 -11.74
CA HIS A 77 -14.81 2.02 -12.77
C HIS A 77 -15.43 2.25 -14.15
N ASN A 78 -16.74 2.08 -14.29
CA ASN A 78 -17.47 2.33 -15.53
C ASN A 78 -17.35 3.79 -15.99
N GLY A 79 -17.19 4.73 -15.06
CA GLY A 79 -16.90 6.14 -15.30
C GLY A 79 -15.43 6.43 -15.66
N GLY A 80 -14.57 5.41 -15.78
CA GLY A 80 -13.17 5.56 -16.17
C GLY A 80 -12.28 6.12 -15.06
N TYR A 81 -12.47 5.74 -13.80
CA TYR A 81 -11.63 6.18 -12.68
C TYR A 81 -10.66 5.05 -12.26
N PRO A 82 -9.35 5.12 -12.61
CA PRO A 82 -8.40 4.02 -12.41
C PRO A 82 -8.27 3.55 -10.96
N PRO A 83 -8.28 4.46 -9.94
CA PRO A 83 -8.24 4.01 -8.56
C PRO A 83 -9.43 3.11 -8.16
N ALA A 84 -10.62 3.33 -8.73
CA ALA A 84 -11.78 2.47 -8.48
C ALA A 84 -11.62 1.11 -9.15
N THR A 85 -11.05 1.07 -10.35
CA THR A 85 -10.72 -0.17 -11.06
C THR A 85 -9.77 -1.04 -10.24
N CYS A 86 -8.73 -0.43 -9.65
CA CYS A 86 -7.80 -1.12 -8.76
C CYS A 86 -8.49 -1.64 -7.48
N SER A 87 -9.35 -0.82 -6.83
CA SER A 87 -10.07 -1.24 -5.62
C SER A 87 -11.10 -2.34 -5.91
N LEU A 88 -11.78 -2.28 -7.06
CA LEU A 88 -12.66 -3.36 -7.51
C LEU A 88 -11.87 -4.66 -7.76
N GLY A 89 -10.66 -4.56 -8.33
CA GLY A 89 -9.74 -5.69 -8.44
C GLY A 89 -9.43 -6.32 -7.09
N LEU A 90 -9.16 -5.50 -6.07
CA LEU A 90 -8.91 -5.97 -4.71
C LEU A 90 -10.14 -6.66 -4.10
N CYS A 91 -11.35 -6.17 -4.38
CA CYS A 91 -12.57 -6.84 -3.93
C CYS A 91 -12.70 -8.25 -4.50
N TYR A 92 -12.42 -8.44 -5.80
CA TYR A 92 -12.41 -9.76 -6.42
C TYR A 92 -11.23 -10.64 -5.98
N GLU A 93 -10.05 -10.06 -5.70
CA GLU A 93 -8.91 -10.80 -5.16
C GLU A 93 -9.22 -11.43 -3.80
N LEU A 94 -9.92 -10.69 -2.93
CA LEU A 94 -10.17 -11.07 -1.53
C LEU A 94 -11.57 -11.64 -1.27
N GLY A 95 -12.46 -11.65 -2.27
CA GLY A 95 -13.86 -12.05 -2.10
C GLY A 95 -14.64 -11.11 -1.17
N LYS A 96 -14.31 -9.82 -1.15
CA LYS A 96 -14.97 -8.82 -0.30
C LYS A 96 -16.15 -8.18 -1.01
N GLY A 97 -17.37 -8.41 -0.52
CA GLY A 97 -18.60 -7.90 -1.13
C GLY A 97 -18.98 -8.55 -2.47
N VAL A 98 -18.13 -9.42 -3.01
CA VAL A 98 -18.32 -10.22 -4.23
C VAL A 98 -17.66 -11.59 -4.05
N GLU A 99 -18.03 -12.56 -4.88
CA GLU A 99 -17.33 -13.85 -4.93
C GLU A 99 -15.86 -13.66 -5.40
N GLU A 100 -14.94 -14.40 -4.78
CA GLU A 100 -13.52 -14.37 -5.14
C GLU A 100 -13.33 -14.79 -6.61
N ASP A 101 -12.64 -13.96 -7.39
CA ASP A 101 -12.28 -14.23 -8.80
C ASP A 101 -10.92 -13.58 -9.11
N LYS A 102 -9.86 -14.37 -8.94
CA LYS A 102 -8.47 -13.89 -9.13
C LYS A 102 -8.14 -13.57 -10.58
N GLU A 103 -8.75 -14.25 -11.52
CA GLU A 103 -8.59 -13.96 -12.95
C GLU A 103 -9.24 -12.61 -13.30
N ARG A 104 -10.41 -12.33 -12.75
CA ARG A 104 -11.07 -11.03 -12.89
C ARG A 104 -10.29 -9.93 -12.22
N ALA A 105 -9.76 -10.18 -11.02
CA ALA A 105 -8.88 -9.25 -10.32
C ALA A 105 -7.65 -8.91 -11.17
N ALA A 106 -6.99 -9.92 -11.78
CA ALA A 106 -5.84 -9.70 -12.66
C ALA A 106 -6.18 -8.82 -13.87
N ARG A 107 -7.34 -9.04 -14.51
CA ARG A 107 -7.80 -8.20 -15.63
C ARG A 107 -8.05 -6.75 -15.22
N LEU A 108 -8.66 -6.54 -14.05
CA LEU A 108 -8.91 -5.20 -13.50
C LEU A 108 -7.60 -4.50 -13.12
N TYR A 109 -6.67 -5.23 -12.50
CA TYR A 109 -5.34 -4.68 -12.23
C TYR A 109 -4.59 -4.33 -13.51
N LEU A 110 -4.67 -5.16 -14.57
CA LEU A 110 -4.04 -4.84 -15.85
C LEU A 110 -4.63 -3.55 -16.44
N GLN A 111 -5.95 -3.44 -16.50
CA GLN A 111 -6.61 -2.23 -17.00
C GLN A 111 -6.17 -0.99 -16.23
N SER A 112 -6.22 -1.01 -14.90
CA SER A 112 -5.83 0.14 -14.07
C SER A 112 -4.32 0.42 -14.15
N ALA A 113 -3.48 -0.61 -14.31
CA ALA A 113 -2.03 -0.48 -14.45
C ALA A 113 -1.63 0.15 -15.79
N GLU A 114 -2.35 -0.12 -16.87
CA GLU A 114 -2.19 0.53 -18.18
C GLU A 114 -2.59 2.02 -18.14
N GLU A 115 -3.49 2.39 -17.23
CA GLU A 115 -3.87 3.77 -16.91
C GLU A 115 -2.97 4.42 -15.84
N GLU A 116 -1.78 3.84 -15.64
CA GLU A 116 -0.70 4.33 -14.78
C GLU A 116 -1.01 4.39 -13.27
N ASP A 117 -2.03 3.66 -12.76
CA ASP A 117 -2.23 3.54 -11.30
C ASP A 117 -1.08 2.73 -10.66
N PRO A 118 -0.28 3.32 -9.75
CA PRO A 118 0.89 2.63 -9.20
C PRO A 118 0.53 1.48 -8.27
N ARG A 119 -0.66 1.48 -7.66
CA ARG A 119 -1.14 0.39 -6.80
C ARG A 119 -1.48 -0.81 -7.66
N ALA A 120 -2.20 -0.57 -8.77
CA ALA A 120 -2.56 -1.62 -9.71
C ALA A 120 -1.32 -2.23 -10.39
N GLN A 121 -0.34 -1.40 -10.78
CA GLN A 121 0.95 -1.88 -11.30
C GLN A 121 1.66 -2.78 -10.28
N CYS A 122 1.73 -2.38 -9.02
CA CYS A 122 2.32 -3.19 -7.96
C CYS A 122 1.56 -4.51 -7.75
N ASN A 123 0.22 -4.48 -7.70
CA ASN A 123 -0.60 -5.68 -7.52
C ASN A 123 -0.50 -6.62 -8.71
N LEU A 124 -0.50 -6.11 -9.94
CA LEU A 124 -0.30 -6.90 -11.15
C LEU A 124 1.08 -7.56 -11.17
N GLY A 125 2.13 -6.82 -10.80
CA GLY A 125 3.47 -7.37 -10.63
C GLY A 125 3.50 -8.52 -9.61
N PHE A 126 2.78 -8.38 -8.51
CA PHE A 126 2.64 -9.42 -7.49
C PHE A 126 1.90 -10.66 -8.03
N PHE A 127 0.86 -10.46 -8.83
CA PHE A 127 0.12 -11.53 -9.49
C PHE A 127 1.01 -12.33 -10.45
N TYR A 128 1.81 -11.66 -11.28
CA TYR A 128 2.80 -12.34 -12.14
C TYR A 128 3.91 -13.02 -11.35
N TYR A 129 4.33 -12.45 -10.22
CA TYR A 129 5.38 -13.04 -9.37
C TYR A 129 4.97 -14.39 -8.79
N TRP A 130 3.72 -14.52 -8.36
CA TRP A 130 3.18 -15.73 -7.75
C TRP A 130 2.38 -16.63 -8.70
N GLY A 131 1.96 -16.14 -9.86
CA GLY A 131 1.06 -16.84 -10.78
C GLY A 131 -0.38 -16.87 -10.26
N ILE A 132 -0.89 -15.73 -9.76
CA ILE A 132 -2.25 -15.61 -9.21
C ILE A 132 -3.18 -15.09 -10.30
N GLY A 133 -4.15 -15.89 -10.75
CA GLY A 133 -5.09 -15.51 -11.82
C GLY A 133 -4.44 -15.23 -13.19
N VAL A 134 -3.12 -15.39 -13.28
CA VAL A 134 -2.29 -15.29 -14.50
C VAL A 134 -1.18 -16.35 -14.46
N GLU A 135 -0.58 -16.68 -15.58
CA GLU A 135 0.63 -17.52 -15.59
C GLU A 135 1.78 -16.78 -14.92
N LYS A 136 2.56 -17.53 -14.11
CA LYS A 136 3.72 -16.97 -13.42
C LYS A 136 4.78 -16.49 -14.42
N ASP A 137 5.16 -15.22 -14.32
CA ASP A 137 6.18 -14.59 -15.15
C ASP A 137 6.97 -13.55 -14.34
N LEU A 138 8.18 -13.91 -13.93
CA LEU A 138 9.03 -13.04 -13.11
C LEU A 138 9.55 -11.81 -13.89
N ALA A 139 9.67 -11.90 -15.21
CA ALA A 139 10.08 -10.75 -16.03
C ALA A 139 8.94 -9.71 -16.10
N GLN A 140 7.70 -10.17 -16.29
CA GLN A 140 6.52 -9.30 -16.19
C GLN A 140 6.36 -8.72 -14.79
N ALA A 141 6.61 -9.50 -13.74
CA ALA A 141 6.58 -8.99 -12.37
C ALA A 141 7.55 -7.82 -12.18
N VAL A 142 8.81 -7.99 -12.61
CA VAL A 142 9.83 -6.93 -12.54
C VAL A 142 9.44 -5.70 -13.37
N LEU A 143 8.88 -5.90 -14.57
CA LEU A 143 8.41 -4.79 -15.41
C LEU A 143 7.38 -3.93 -14.68
N TRP A 144 6.35 -4.57 -14.11
CA TRP A 144 5.28 -3.86 -13.42
C TRP A 144 5.72 -3.26 -12.08
N PHE A 145 6.56 -3.96 -11.31
CA PHE A 145 7.17 -3.38 -10.12
C PHE A 145 8.05 -2.17 -10.44
N SER A 146 8.80 -2.20 -11.57
CA SER A 146 9.64 -1.07 -11.99
C SER A 146 8.79 0.16 -12.31
N ARG A 147 7.73 0.02 -13.10
CA ARG A 147 6.80 1.12 -13.43
C ARG A 147 6.19 1.75 -12.17
N SER A 148 5.76 0.91 -11.23
CA SER A 148 5.20 1.37 -9.96
C SER A 148 6.27 2.05 -9.07
N ALA A 149 7.48 1.50 -9.02
CA ALA A 149 8.60 2.04 -8.25
C ALA A 149 9.10 3.39 -8.80
N GLU A 150 9.08 3.59 -10.12
CA GLU A 150 9.37 4.88 -10.78
C GLU A 150 8.39 5.97 -10.33
N GLN A 151 7.14 5.61 -10.07
CA GLN A 151 6.14 6.49 -9.46
C GLN A 151 6.29 6.60 -7.92
N GLN A 152 7.39 6.10 -7.38
CA GLN A 152 7.74 6.17 -5.96
C GLN A 152 6.74 5.43 -5.05
N TYR A 153 6.05 4.39 -5.56
CA TYR A 153 5.16 3.57 -4.74
C TYR A 153 6.00 2.64 -3.83
N PRO A 154 5.93 2.80 -2.49
CA PRO A 154 6.95 2.23 -1.61
C PRO A 154 6.92 0.70 -1.55
N ARG A 155 5.74 0.08 -1.66
CA ARG A 155 5.62 -1.39 -1.71
C ARG A 155 6.29 -1.95 -2.96
N ALA A 156 6.16 -1.28 -4.10
CA ALA A 156 6.80 -1.70 -5.34
C ALA A 156 8.33 -1.53 -5.28
N GLN A 157 8.83 -0.45 -4.66
CA GLN A 157 10.26 -0.27 -4.42
C GLN A 157 10.83 -1.43 -3.58
N TYR A 158 10.14 -1.82 -2.51
CA TYR A 158 10.54 -2.97 -1.70
C TYR A 158 10.53 -4.28 -2.52
N LEU A 159 9.44 -4.57 -3.26
CA LEU A 159 9.32 -5.82 -4.03
C LEU A 159 10.33 -5.90 -5.18
N LEU A 160 10.59 -4.78 -5.85
CA LEU A 160 11.63 -4.69 -6.88
C LEU A 160 13.03 -4.87 -6.26
N GLY A 161 13.27 -4.27 -5.09
CA GLY A 161 14.50 -4.48 -4.31
C GLY A 161 14.73 -5.97 -4.02
N HIS A 162 13.68 -6.68 -3.60
CA HIS A 162 13.72 -8.12 -3.37
C HIS A 162 14.03 -8.90 -4.67
N CYS A 163 13.46 -8.49 -5.81
CA CYS A 163 13.79 -9.10 -7.09
C CYS A 163 15.29 -8.94 -7.43
N TYR A 164 15.87 -7.76 -7.21
CA TYR A 164 17.30 -7.54 -7.42
C TYR A 164 18.18 -8.27 -6.39
N GLU A 165 17.76 -8.40 -5.15
CA GLU A 165 18.52 -9.10 -4.10
C GLU A 165 18.70 -10.59 -4.44
N PHE A 166 17.65 -11.23 -4.95
CA PHE A 166 17.65 -12.67 -5.23
C PHE A 166 17.82 -13.04 -6.71
N GLY A 167 17.77 -12.07 -7.63
CA GLY A 167 17.85 -12.33 -9.07
C GLY A 167 16.55 -12.89 -9.65
N TYR A 168 15.40 -12.51 -9.14
CA TYR A 168 14.10 -12.97 -9.61
C TYR A 168 13.63 -12.14 -10.81
N GLY A 169 13.67 -12.72 -12.00
CA GLY A 169 13.26 -12.06 -13.26
C GLY A 169 14.20 -10.95 -13.73
N VAL A 170 15.31 -10.73 -13.02
CA VAL A 170 16.32 -9.70 -13.31
C VAL A 170 17.69 -10.18 -12.85
N GLU A 171 18.76 -9.65 -13.44
CA GLU A 171 20.13 -9.91 -12.96
C GLU A 171 20.29 -9.40 -11.52
N LYS A 172 20.83 -10.25 -10.67
CA LYS A 172 21.08 -9.93 -9.25
C LYS A 172 22.00 -8.70 -9.11
N SER A 173 21.57 -7.74 -8.28
CA SER A 173 22.37 -6.57 -7.91
C SER A 173 22.00 -6.12 -6.50
N LEU A 174 22.92 -6.35 -5.58
CA LEU A 174 22.74 -5.98 -4.16
C LEU A 174 22.71 -4.46 -3.97
N GLU A 175 23.48 -3.72 -4.78
CA GLU A 175 23.53 -2.26 -4.75
C GLU A 175 22.18 -1.66 -5.16
N LYS A 176 21.55 -2.20 -6.23
CA LYS A 176 20.21 -1.77 -6.65
C LYS A 176 19.15 -2.15 -5.62
N ALA A 177 19.26 -3.33 -5.01
CA ALA A 177 18.35 -3.75 -3.95
C ALA A 177 18.38 -2.77 -2.78
N VAL A 178 19.58 -2.43 -2.29
CA VAL A 178 19.75 -1.47 -1.20
C VAL A 178 19.21 -0.08 -1.55
N ALA A 179 19.49 0.42 -2.75
CA ALA A 179 18.96 1.72 -3.19
C ALA A 179 17.43 1.75 -3.18
N LEU A 180 16.77 0.66 -3.60
CA LEU A 180 15.32 0.52 -3.60
C LEU A 180 14.75 0.38 -2.18
N TYR A 181 15.42 -0.35 -1.29
CA TYR A 181 15.03 -0.42 0.12
C TYR A 181 15.19 0.93 0.82
N GLN A 182 16.23 1.70 0.50
CA GLN A 182 16.39 3.09 0.98
C GLN A 182 15.25 3.97 0.48
N ALA A 183 14.86 3.86 -0.78
CA ALA A 183 13.73 4.63 -1.32
C ALA A 183 12.41 4.28 -0.61
N ALA A 184 12.14 3.00 -0.36
CA ALA A 184 10.98 2.54 0.40
C ALA A 184 11.02 3.03 1.87
N HIS A 185 12.20 2.99 2.52
CA HIS A 185 12.41 3.52 3.86
C HIS A 185 12.11 5.02 3.94
N HIS A 186 12.57 5.83 3.01
CA HIS A 186 12.27 7.27 2.97
C HIS A 186 10.77 7.58 2.82
N ARG A 187 10.00 6.62 2.36
CA ARG A 187 8.53 6.67 2.30
C ARG A 187 7.86 6.02 3.52
N SER A 188 8.61 5.76 4.58
CA SER A 188 8.14 5.13 5.82
C SER A 188 7.50 3.76 5.62
N TYR A 189 7.94 2.99 4.61
CA TYR A 189 7.46 1.63 4.39
C TYR A 189 8.24 0.64 5.26
N SER A 190 7.57 0.06 6.24
CA SER A 190 8.21 -0.73 7.30
C SER A 190 8.94 -1.97 6.80
N ASP A 191 8.42 -2.67 5.76
CA ASP A 191 9.13 -3.82 5.19
C ASP A 191 10.43 -3.42 4.49
N GLY A 192 10.43 -2.28 3.76
CA GLY A 192 11.61 -1.73 3.14
C GLY A 192 12.64 -1.28 4.19
N THR A 193 12.17 -0.68 5.29
CA THR A 193 13.02 -0.28 6.42
C THR A 193 13.65 -1.50 7.10
N CYS A 194 12.88 -2.57 7.32
CA CYS A 194 13.37 -3.84 7.88
C CYS A 194 14.38 -4.51 6.95
N ALA A 195 14.12 -4.56 5.64
CA ALA A 195 15.04 -5.13 4.66
C ALA A 195 16.36 -4.34 4.58
N LEU A 196 16.30 -3.01 4.64
CA LEU A 196 17.48 -2.15 4.70
C LEU A 196 18.30 -2.41 5.99
N GLY A 197 17.63 -2.60 7.12
CA GLY A 197 18.26 -3.01 8.39
C GLY A 197 19.05 -4.31 8.24
N LEU A 198 18.46 -5.32 7.58
CA LEU A 198 19.13 -6.58 7.30
C LEU A 198 20.36 -6.42 6.40
N CYS A 199 20.27 -5.53 5.40
CA CYS A 199 21.43 -5.24 4.55
C CYS A 199 22.59 -4.65 5.36
N TYR A 200 22.33 -3.73 6.30
CA TYR A 200 23.38 -3.17 7.18
C TYR A 200 23.87 -4.21 8.22
N GLU A 201 23.00 -5.07 8.75
CA GLU A 201 23.41 -6.13 9.69
C GLU A 201 24.40 -7.10 9.04
N LEU A 202 24.12 -7.49 7.79
CA LEU A 202 24.93 -8.52 7.09
C LEU A 202 26.04 -7.95 6.22
N GLY A 203 26.05 -6.63 5.95
CA GLY A 203 26.95 -6.02 4.97
C GLY A 203 26.60 -6.39 3.52
N THR A 204 25.34 -6.57 3.21
CA THR A 204 24.85 -7.00 1.89
C THR A 204 24.57 -5.79 1.01
N GLY A 205 25.45 -5.51 0.04
CA GLY A 205 25.34 -4.37 -0.86
C GLY A 205 25.67 -3.01 -0.22
N VAL A 206 26.02 -3.01 1.06
CA VAL A 206 26.51 -1.85 1.84
C VAL A 206 27.58 -2.31 2.81
N GLU A 207 28.39 -1.39 3.32
CA GLU A 207 29.28 -1.65 4.43
C GLU A 207 28.47 -2.06 5.68
N GLN A 208 28.94 -3.09 6.39
CA GLN A 208 28.27 -3.59 7.59
C GLN A 208 28.25 -2.52 8.68
N ASP A 209 27.06 -2.24 9.20
CA ASP A 209 26.83 -1.35 10.34
C ASP A 209 25.69 -1.89 11.21
N LYS A 210 26.08 -2.67 12.25
CA LYS A 210 25.11 -3.30 13.15
C LYS A 210 24.34 -2.29 14.01
N ALA A 211 24.94 -1.15 14.36
CA ALA A 211 24.25 -0.13 15.14
C ALA A 211 23.15 0.53 14.31
N LYS A 212 23.44 0.84 13.04
CA LYS A 212 22.45 1.34 12.10
C LYS A 212 21.35 0.33 11.77
N ALA A 213 21.69 -0.97 11.70
CA ALA A 213 20.70 -2.03 11.54
C ALA A 213 19.67 -2.02 12.68
N VAL A 214 20.13 -1.91 13.92
CA VAL A 214 19.26 -1.83 15.10
C VAL A 214 18.37 -0.59 15.08
N GLU A 215 18.88 0.56 14.65
CA GLU A 215 18.08 1.78 14.51
C GLU A 215 16.94 1.57 13.50
N LEU A 216 17.25 0.98 12.33
CA LEU A 216 16.27 0.68 11.29
C LEU A 216 15.24 -0.36 11.75
N TYR A 217 15.67 -1.42 12.41
CA TYR A 217 14.74 -2.38 13.00
C TYR A 217 13.82 -1.75 14.03
N ARG A 218 14.35 -0.85 14.89
CA ARG A 218 13.52 -0.13 15.88
C ARG A 218 12.47 0.74 15.20
N GLN A 219 12.82 1.46 14.13
CA GLN A 219 11.86 2.27 13.37
C GLN A 219 10.77 1.42 12.73
N ALA A 220 11.11 0.31 12.08
CA ALA A 220 10.13 -0.59 11.49
C ALA A 220 9.27 -1.30 12.56
N ALA A 221 9.88 -1.72 13.67
CA ALA A 221 9.19 -2.38 14.80
C ALA A 221 8.15 -1.46 15.46
N GLN A 222 8.46 -0.17 15.60
CA GLN A 222 7.51 0.84 16.10
C GLN A 222 6.31 1.05 15.17
N GLN A 223 6.45 0.75 13.88
CA GLN A 223 5.36 0.74 12.90
C GLN A 223 4.57 -0.59 12.87
N GLY A 224 4.85 -1.51 13.79
CA GLY A 224 4.16 -2.79 13.89
C GLY A 224 4.70 -3.88 12.96
N ASN A 225 5.89 -3.69 12.36
CA ASN A 225 6.48 -4.73 11.51
C ASN A 225 6.98 -5.91 12.35
N ALA A 226 6.27 -7.03 12.32
CA ALA A 226 6.56 -8.22 13.14
C ALA A 226 7.97 -8.79 12.87
N ARG A 227 8.43 -8.79 11.61
CA ARG A 227 9.78 -9.23 11.27
C ARG A 227 10.85 -8.33 11.90
N ALA A 228 10.64 -7.03 11.89
CA ALA A 228 11.55 -6.08 12.52
C ALA A 228 11.54 -6.21 14.04
N GLN A 229 10.37 -6.46 14.64
CA GLN A 229 10.24 -6.74 16.08
C GLN A 229 11.03 -8.00 16.47
N CYS A 230 10.92 -9.09 15.71
CA CYS A 230 11.74 -10.27 15.89
C CYS A 230 13.24 -9.97 15.77
N ASN A 231 13.65 -9.30 14.69
CA ASN A 231 15.07 -8.97 14.47
C ASN A 231 15.62 -8.10 15.60
N LEU A 232 14.85 -7.13 16.05
CA LEU A 232 15.24 -6.25 17.16
C LEU A 232 15.37 -7.04 18.48
N GLY A 233 14.44 -7.97 18.75
CA GLY A 233 14.52 -8.90 19.87
C GLY A 233 15.81 -9.72 19.83
N PHE A 234 16.18 -10.26 18.66
CA PHE A 234 17.44 -11.00 18.48
C PHE A 234 18.67 -10.08 18.70
N CYS A 235 18.63 -8.84 18.25
CA CYS A 235 19.73 -7.89 18.47
C CYS A 235 19.99 -7.69 19.96
N TYR A 236 18.94 -7.48 20.78
CA TYR A 236 19.08 -7.36 22.23
C TYR A 236 19.49 -8.67 22.91
N TYR A 237 18.99 -9.81 22.44
CA TYR A 237 19.35 -11.11 23.01
C TYR A 237 20.83 -11.46 22.78
N GLN A 238 21.36 -11.18 21.60
CA GLN A 238 22.72 -11.55 21.19
C GLN A 238 23.75 -10.45 21.30
N GLY A 239 23.34 -9.21 21.62
CA GLY A 239 24.25 -8.06 21.65
C GLY A 239 24.71 -7.61 20.24
N ILE A 240 23.85 -7.73 19.23
CA ILE A 240 24.15 -7.30 17.86
C ILE A 240 23.89 -5.81 17.73
N GLY A 241 24.97 -5.00 17.69
CA GLY A 241 24.86 -3.54 17.56
C GLY A 241 24.27 -2.79 18.75
N VAL A 242 23.93 -3.50 19.82
CA VAL A 242 23.46 -2.99 21.13
C VAL A 242 24.02 -3.86 22.24
N GLU A 243 23.99 -3.37 23.48
CA GLU A 243 24.26 -4.22 24.65
C GLU A 243 23.15 -5.27 24.83
N THR A 244 23.53 -6.42 25.37
CA THR A 244 22.57 -7.49 25.67
C THR A 244 21.57 -7.07 26.71
N ASP A 245 20.29 -7.33 26.47
CA ASP A 245 19.18 -7.09 27.39
C ASP A 245 18.07 -8.11 27.15
N ASP A 246 18.09 -9.19 27.93
CA ASP A 246 17.12 -10.28 27.83
C ASP A 246 15.68 -9.83 28.07
N LYS A 247 15.48 -8.84 28.97
CA LYS A 247 14.14 -8.33 29.26
C LYS A 247 13.56 -7.59 28.06
N THR A 248 14.34 -6.68 27.48
CA THR A 248 13.95 -5.95 26.26
C THR A 248 13.78 -6.91 25.08
N ALA A 249 14.62 -7.96 24.97
CA ALA A 249 14.45 -8.97 23.93
C ALA A 249 13.09 -9.68 24.03
N VAL A 250 12.71 -10.13 25.24
CA VAL A 250 11.40 -10.76 25.48
C VAL A 250 10.23 -9.82 25.17
N GLU A 251 10.31 -8.54 25.54
CA GLU A 251 9.26 -7.54 25.24
C GLU A 251 9.05 -7.41 23.71
N TRP A 252 10.12 -7.42 22.90
CA TRP A 252 10.00 -7.34 21.45
C TRP A 252 9.51 -8.64 20.83
N PHE A 253 9.92 -9.82 21.33
CA PHE A 253 9.38 -11.09 20.85
C PHE A 253 7.89 -11.25 21.15
N GLN A 254 7.41 -10.75 22.30
CA GLN A 254 5.98 -10.74 22.64
C GLN A 254 5.18 -9.89 21.65
N LYS A 255 5.66 -8.67 21.35
CA LYS A 255 5.01 -7.79 20.36
C LYS A 255 4.98 -8.37 18.94
N ALA A 256 5.95 -9.23 18.61
CA ALA A 256 5.98 -9.88 17.29
C ALA A 256 5.02 -11.06 17.19
N ALA A 257 4.53 -11.58 18.33
CA ALA A 257 3.60 -12.72 18.40
C ALA A 257 2.12 -12.27 18.46
N ASP A 258 1.86 -11.05 18.87
CA ASP A 258 0.54 -10.40 18.91
C ASP A 258 0.11 -9.92 17.50
#